data_cb20139e6b9359974d2681d2d6326594
#
_entry.id   cb20139e6b9359974d2681d2d6326594
#
_cell.length_a   1.000
_cell.length_b   1.000
_cell.length_c   1.000
_cell.angle_alpha   90.00
_cell.angle_beta   90.00
_cell.angle_gamma   90.00
#
_symmetry.space_group_name_H-M   'P 1'
#
loop_
_entity.id
_entity.type
_entity.pdbx_description
1 polymer ?
#
loop_
_entity_poly.entity_id
_entity_poly.type
_entity_poly.pdbx_seq_one_letter_code
_entity_poly.pdbx_strand_id
1 'polypeptide(L)'
;MRKAWIALAAMTAAAGLLAPAARARAVTWIPVYDTHFAVNANLGSFAGCDHTDTHVCDWLPQPVKSNLWAYPNPWPDTATQRNYPVGGFYCPSRTLWISGGQLHIRMFRGAGAVCSAAVVPRRAMGRLFGRYTETFRVSRITTGYKSAHLLWPAGSDQNFEVDFPENEWDTSINAFVHAASQGGQLSFNDGAAWGSWHTSEIDWTPGSLVFRLDGRVLGTASGGWVPDEPMDWIIQNESALNGKSAPPFSSAQMDISHIAYAALG
;
A
#
# COMPACT_ATOMS: atom_id res chain seq x y z
N MET A 1 -6.22 -51.80 -72.81
CA MET A 1 -7.19 -50.73 -72.52
C MET A 1 -7.36 -50.57 -71.06
N ARG A 2 -6.67 -49.54 -70.42
CA ARG A 2 -6.77 -49.26 -69.00
C ARG A 2 -7.60 -47.98 -68.82
N LYS A 3 -8.76 -48.08 -68.13
CA LYS A 3 -9.64 -46.94 -67.82
C LYS A 3 -9.08 -46.25 -66.58
N ALA A 4 -8.75 -44.95 -66.70
CA ALA A 4 -8.39 -44.09 -65.62
C ALA A 4 -9.67 -43.52 -64.96
N TRP A 5 -9.77 -43.62 -63.64
CA TRP A 5 -10.81 -42.97 -62.84
C TRP A 5 -10.24 -41.68 -62.26
N ILE A 6 -10.85 -40.55 -62.57
CA ILE A 6 -10.56 -39.24 -62.02
C ILE A 6 -11.45 -39.07 -60.79
N ALA A 7 -10.86 -39.01 -59.58
CA ALA A 7 -11.57 -38.69 -58.35
C ALA A 7 -11.62 -37.14 -58.18
N LEU A 8 -12.80 -36.59 -58.14
CA LEU A 8 -13.06 -35.19 -57.86
C LEU A 8 -13.08 -35.00 -56.33
N ALA A 9 -12.10 -34.32 -55.75
CA ALA A 9 -12.11 -33.92 -54.35
C ALA A 9 -12.87 -32.61 -54.16
N ALA A 10 -14.00 -32.68 -53.46
CA ALA A 10 -14.75 -31.49 -53.04
C ALA A 10 -14.11 -30.86 -51.81
N MET A 11 -13.54 -29.66 -51.92
CA MET A 11 -13.12 -28.84 -50.82
C MET A 11 -14.31 -28.11 -50.20
N THR A 12 -14.71 -28.53 -49.01
CA THR A 12 -15.68 -27.77 -48.20
C THR A 12 -14.91 -26.70 -47.43
N ALA A 13 -15.08 -25.43 -47.79
CA ALA A 13 -14.58 -24.29 -47.05
C ALA A 13 -15.45 -24.10 -45.80
N ALA A 14 -14.89 -24.40 -44.61
CA ALA A 14 -15.51 -24.08 -43.33
C ALA A 14 -15.33 -22.56 -43.07
N ALA A 15 -16.39 -21.79 -43.24
CA ALA A 15 -16.42 -20.39 -42.79
C ALA A 15 -16.47 -20.36 -41.26
N GLY A 16 -15.31 -20.16 -40.61
CA GLY A 16 -15.22 -19.92 -39.19
C GLY A 16 -15.83 -18.56 -38.85
N LEU A 17 -16.98 -18.56 -38.17
CA LEU A 17 -17.55 -17.37 -37.56
C LEU A 17 -16.61 -16.89 -36.47
N LEU A 18 -15.80 -15.86 -36.72
CA LEU A 18 -15.06 -15.14 -35.68
C LEU A 18 -16.10 -14.44 -34.79
N ALA A 19 -16.33 -14.98 -33.59
CA ALA A 19 -17.08 -14.28 -32.55
C ALA A 19 -16.39 -12.94 -32.26
N PRO A 20 -17.12 -11.81 -32.18
CA PRO A 20 -16.52 -10.53 -31.84
C PRO A 20 -15.87 -10.64 -30.45
N ALA A 21 -14.58 -10.31 -30.34
CA ALA A 21 -13.90 -10.23 -29.07
C ALA A 21 -14.68 -9.25 -28.18
N ALA A 22 -15.17 -9.73 -27.04
CA ALA A 22 -15.81 -8.89 -26.06
C ALA A 22 -14.82 -7.77 -25.68
N ARG A 23 -15.16 -6.52 -26.01
CA ARG A 23 -14.36 -5.36 -25.57
C ARG A 23 -14.34 -5.36 -24.05
N ALA A 24 -13.16 -5.51 -23.45
CA ALA A 24 -12.97 -5.30 -22.03
C ALA A 24 -13.55 -3.91 -21.69
N ARG A 25 -14.50 -3.88 -20.77
CA ARG A 25 -15.08 -2.63 -20.29
C ARG A 25 -13.97 -1.85 -19.61
N ALA A 26 -13.75 -0.59 -20.00
CA ALA A 26 -12.77 0.25 -19.34
C ALA A 26 -13.15 0.39 -17.85
N VAL A 27 -12.18 0.17 -16.97
CA VAL A 27 -12.37 0.38 -15.54
C VAL A 27 -12.60 1.87 -15.31
N THR A 28 -13.67 2.21 -14.58
CA THR A 28 -13.97 3.60 -14.18
C THR A 28 -13.59 3.77 -12.72
N TRP A 29 -12.88 4.86 -12.40
CA TRP A 29 -12.52 5.22 -11.04
C TRP A 29 -13.29 6.47 -10.61
N ILE A 30 -13.99 6.39 -9.46
CA ILE A 30 -14.78 7.49 -8.89
C ILE A 30 -13.97 8.08 -7.73
N PRO A 31 -13.44 9.32 -7.84
CA PRO A 31 -12.67 9.95 -6.77
C PRO A 31 -13.49 10.05 -5.48
N VAL A 32 -12.90 9.63 -4.36
CA VAL A 32 -13.48 9.68 -3.01
C VAL A 32 -12.66 10.54 -2.07
N TYR A 33 -11.35 10.45 -2.19
CA TYR A 33 -10.39 11.21 -1.38
C TYR A 33 -9.17 11.55 -2.21
N ASP A 34 -8.71 12.80 -2.09
CA ASP A 34 -7.52 13.32 -2.75
C ASP A 34 -6.95 14.44 -1.89
N THR A 35 -5.65 14.40 -1.58
CA THR A 35 -5.00 15.46 -0.81
C THR A 35 -3.54 15.65 -1.18
N HIS A 36 -3.14 16.93 -1.28
CA HIS A 36 -1.77 17.41 -1.37
C HIS A 36 -1.36 18.14 -0.08
N PHE A 37 -1.97 17.78 1.05
CA PHE A 37 -1.62 18.28 2.39
C PHE A 37 -1.55 19.82 2.51
N ALA A 38 -2.52 20.52 1.91
CA ALA A 38 -2.54 21.99 1.87
C ALA A 38 -2.67 22.67 3.26
N VAL A 39 -3.21 21.95 4.27
CA VAL A 39 -3.38 22.46 5.63
C VAL A 39 -2.27 21.93 6.53
N ASN A 40 -1.49 22.84 7.11
CA ASN A 40 -0.41 22.47 8.02
C ASN A 40 -0.95 21.88 9.34
N ALA A 41 -0.21 20.90 9.88
CA ALA A 41 -0.39 20.37 11.21
C ALA A 41 0.99 20.24 11.86
N ASN A 42 1.26 21.03 12.88
CA ASN A 42 2.58 21.06 13.53
C ASN A 42 2.93 19.75 14.21
N LEU A 43 4.20 19.52 14.44
CA LEU A 43 4.64 18.43 15.31
C LEU A 43 3.94 18.56 16.68
N GLY A 44 3.35 17.47 17.16
CA GLY A 44 2.47 17.46 18.33
C GLY A 44 0.99 17.45 18.01
N SER A 45 0.57 17.90 16.81
CA SER A 45 -0.86 17.92 16.44
C SER A 45 -1.47 16.52 16.31
N PHE A 46 -0.67 15.50 16.00
CA PHE A 46 -1.10 14.10 16.00
C PHE A 46 -1.12 13.50 17.42
N ALA A 47 -1.48 14.30 18.41
CA ALA A 47 -1.77 13.85 19.77
C ALA A 47 -3.25 13.59 19.98
N GLY A 48 -3.60 12.87 21.05
CA GLY A 48 -5.00 12.50 21.32
C GLY A 48 -5.59 11.59 20.27
N CYS A 49 -4.75 10.81 19.57
CA CYS A 49 -5.24 9.74 18.72
C CYS A 49 -5.82 8.64 19.59
N ASP A 50 -7.06 8.29 19.35
CA ASP A 50 -7.81 7.39 20.22
C ASP A 50 -7.56 5.92 19.88
N HIS A 51 -7.88 5.07 20.87
CA HIS A 51 -7.87 3.61 20.77
C HIS A 51 -9.28 3.05 20.51
N THR A 52 -10.23 3.92 20.21
CA THR A 52 -11.64 3.56 20.03
C THR A 52 -11.98 3.44 18.55
N ASP A 53 -13.18 2.96 18.25
CA ASP A 53 -13.68 2.82 16.89
C ASP A 53 -13.96 4.17 16.19
N THR A 54 -13.81 5.31 16.88
CA THR A 54 -14.03 6.63 16.26
C THR A 54 -12.90 7.05 15.34
N HIS A 55 -11.70 6.50 15.52
CA HIS A 55 -10.53 6.73 14.67
C HIS A 55 -10.25 8.22 14.44
N VAL A 56 -10.04 8.96 15.52
CA VAL A 56 -9.72 10.40 15.47
C VAL A 56 -8.42 10.73 16.20
N CYS A 57 -7.79 11.83 15.81
CA CYS A 57 -6.73 12.50 16.56
C CYS A 57 -7.24 13.88 16.92
N ASP A 58 -7.54 14.13 18.19
CA ASP A 58 -8.33 15.28 18.62
C ASP A 58 -7.73 16.64 18.32
N TRP A 59 -6.41 16.74 18.26
CA TRP A 59 -5.71 18.01 18.12
C TRP A 59 -5.36 18.36 16.66
N LEU A 60 -5.76 17.53 15.71
CA LEU A 60 -5.57 17.84 14.31
C LEU A 60 -6.52 18.97 13.85
N PRO A 61 -6.04 19.91 13.03
CA PRO A 61 -6.89 20.93 12.42
C PRO A 61 -7.83 20.32 11.36
N GLN A 62 -8.95 20.99 11.09
CA GLN A 62 -9.79 20.63 9.94
C GLN A 62 -9.16 21.14 8.64
N PRO A 63 -9.27 20.41 7.51
CA PRO A 63 -9.97 19.13 7.35
C PRO A 63 -9.11 17.88 7.68
N VAL A 64 -7.87 18.07 8.16
CA VAL A 64 -6.94 16.95 8.44
C VAL A 64 -7.58 15.96 9.42
N LYS A 65 -8.18 16.46 10.52
CA LYS A 65 -8.88 15.65 11.53
C LYS A 65 -9.97 14.75 10.94
N SER A 66 -10.71 15.24 9.95
CA SER A 66 -11.78 14.47 9.32
C SER A 66 -11.28 13.39 8.35
N ASN A 67 -10.04 13.51 7.89
CA ASN A 67 -9.50 12.71 6.81
C ASN A 67 -8.37 11.77 7.22
N LEU A 68 -7.65 12.08 8.29
CA LEU A 68 -6.52 11.27 8.75
C LEU A 68 -6.71 10.86 10.21
N TRP A 69 -6.29 9.64 10.49
CA TRP A 69 -6.08 9.10 11.82
C TRP A 69 -4.67 8.53 11.88
N ALA A 70 -4.10 8.39 13.07
CA ALA A 70 -2.81 7.75 13.27
C ALA A 70 -2.90 6.73 14.41
N TYR A 71 -2.13 5.66 14.30
CA TYR A 71 -2.05 4.64 15.35
C TYR A 71 -1.61 5.29 16.66
N PRO A 72 -2.35 5.06 17.74
CA PRO A 72 -2.14 5.74 19.00
C PRO A 72 -0.89 5.26 19.73
N ASN A 73 -0.34 6.14 20.55
CA ASN A 73 0.74 5.79 21.50
C ASN A 73 0.13 5.09 22.74
N PRO A 74 0.69 3.97 23.24
CA PRO A 74 1.93 3.30 22.83
C PRO A 74 1.68 1.93 22.14
N TRP A 75 0.88 1.86 21.10
CA TRP A 75 0.73 0.59 20.39
C TRP A 75 2.09 0.08 19.90
N PRO A 76 2.39 -1.22 20.11
CA PRO A 76 3.62 -1.81 19.63
C PRO A 76 3.62 -1.93 18.09
N ASP A 77 4.75 -1.67 17.44
CA ASP A 77 4.95 -1.99 16.04
C ASP A 77 5.17 -3.52 15.84
N THR A 78 5.18 -3.96 14.58
CA THR A 78 5.29 -5.38 14.22
C THR A 78 6.57 -6.02 14.79
N ALA A 79 7.69 -5.31 14.82
CA ALA A 79 8.93 -5.83 15.38
C ALA A 79 8.80 -6.12 16.88
N THR A 80 8.13 -5.23 17.64
CA THR A 80 7.83 -5.45 19.05
C THR A 80 6.88 -6.61 19.26
N GLN A 81 5.80 -6.69 18.46
CA GLN A 81 4.81 -7.77 18.53
C GLN A 81 5.44 -9.15 18.25
N ARG A 82 6.41 -9.21 17.32
CA ARG A 82 7.14 -10.42 16.94
C ARG A 82 8.41 -10.67 17.76
N ASN A 83 8.64 -9.91 18.85
CA ASN A 83 9.79 -10.05 19.76
C ASN A 83 11.15 -9.91 19.07
N TYR A 84 11.29 -9.02 18.09
CA TYR A 84 12.59 -8.66 17.52
C TYR A 84 13.47 -7.97 18.58
N PRO A 85 14.81 -8.08 18.49
CA PRO A 85 15.73 -7.50 19.48
C PRO A 85 15.59 -5.98 19.67
N VAL A 86 15.19 -5.28 18.60
CA VAL A 86 14.85 -3.86 18.64
C VAL A 86 13.55 -3.67 17.89
N GLY A 87 12.49 -3.40 18.62
CA GLY A 87 11.20 -2.99 18.10
C GLY A 87 10.87 -1.56 18.48
N GLY A 88 9.66 -1.13 18.18
CA GLY A 88 9.16 0.21 18.40
C GLY A 88 7.73 0.27 18.90
N PHE A 89 7.30 1.50 19.12
CA PHE A 89 5.92 1.86 19.45
C PHE A 89 5.50 3.04 18.59
N TYR A 90 4.21 3.12 18.24
CA TYR A 90 3.70 4.27 17.52
C TYR A 90 3.68 5.51 18.42
N CYS A 91 4.29 6.58 17.95
CA CYS A 91 4.46 7.84 18.68
C CYS A 91 4.00 9.03 17.79
N PRO A 92 2.75 9.09 17.31
CA PRO A 92 2.34 9.99 16.24
C PRO A 92 2.60 11.46 16.55
N SER A 93 2.45 11.92 17.80
CA SER A 93 2.73 13.30 18.20
C SER A 93 4.21 13.70 18.09
N ARG A 94 5.13 12.74 18.00
CA ARG A 94 6.58 12.96 17.94
C ARG A 94 7.18 12.66 16.57
N THR A 95 6.41 12.03 15.70
CA THR A 95 6.88 11.48 14.42
C THR A 95 6.20 12.11 13.21
N LEU A 96 4.99 12.69 13.40
CA LEU A 96 4.14 13.17 12.30
C LEU A 96 3.93 14.69 12.36
N TRP A 97 4.04 15.34 11.19
CA TRP A 97 3.59 16.72 10.96
C TRP A 97 3.28 16.92 9.48
N ILE A 98 2.53 18.00 9.18
CA ILE A 98 2.22 18.42 7.82
C ILE A 98 2.74 19.85 7.63
N SER A 99 3.57 20.05 6.60
CA SER A 99 4.07 21.36 6.21
C SER A 99 4.49 21.36 4.74
N GLY A 100 4.43 22.53 4.10
CA GLY A 100 4.91 22.69 2.71
C GLY A 100 4.22 21.77 1.71
N GLY A 101 2.96 21.40 1.93
CA GLY A 101 2.23 20.49 1.05
C GLY A 101 2.65 19.02 1.18
N GLN A 102 3.23 18.62 2.31
CA GLN A 102 3.70 17.26 2.53
C GLN A 102 3.34 16.78 3.94
N LEU A 103 2.99 15.52 4.04
CA LEU A 103 3.01 14.77 5.29
C LEU A 103 4.44 14.25 5.51
N HIS A 104 5.01 14.59 6.64
CA HIS A 104 6.34 14.13 7.04
C HIS A 104 6.22 13.05 8.11
N ILE A 105 6.96 11.96 7.92
CA ILE A 105 7.04 10.84 8.85
C ILE A 105 8.51 10.67 9.25
N ARG A 106 8.86 11.12 10.47
CA ARG A 106 10.22 10.95 10.99
C ARG A 106 10.25 9.92 12.11
N MET A 107 10.67 8.71 11.78
CA MET A 107 10.98 7.72 12.79
C MET A 107 12.33 8.00 13.43
N PHE A 108 12.49 7.61 14.70
CA PHE A 108 13.76 7.73 15.39
C PHE A 108 13.88 6.71 16.51
N ARG A 109 15.11 6.36 16.85
CA ARG A 109 15.46 5.58 18.02
C ARG A 109 16.28 6.42 18.98
N GLY A 110 15.86 6.49 20.25
CA GLY A 110 16.68 6.98 21.35
C GLY A 110 17.64 5.89 21.85
N ALA A 111 17.84 5.81 23.17
CA ALA A 111 18.62 4.73 23.78
C ALA A 111 17.89 3.37 23.78
N GLY A 112 16.57 3.38 23.68
CA GLY A 112 15.72 2.19 23.78
C GLY A 112 15.00 1.85 22.46
N ALA A 113 13.68 1.77 22.53
CA ALA A 113 12.80 1.40 21.40
C ALA A 113 12.74 2.49 20.31
N VAL A 114 12.28 2.08 19.12
CA VAL A 114 12.00 2.97 17.99
C VAL A 114 10.67 3.70 18.22
N CYS A 115 10.61 4.98 17.90
CA CYS A 115 9.38 5.74 17.73
C CYS A 115 8.94 5.63 16.27
N SER A 116 7.87 4.87 16.03
CA SER A 116 7.30 4.54 14.72
C SER A 116 6.06 5.40 14.42
N ALA A 117 5.52 5.31 13.21
CA ALA A 117 4.29 6.01 12.82
C ALA A 117 3.48 5.20 11.80
N ALA A 118 2.17 5.16 12.00
CA ALA A 118 1.23 4.70 10.98
C ALA A 118 0.10 5.73 10.85
N VAL A 119 -0.23 6.07 9.60
CA VAL A 119 -1.33 6.99 9.26
C VAL A 119 -2.38 6.25 8.45
N VAL A 120 -3.63 6.47 8.76
CA VAL A 120 -4.77 5.84 8.10
C VAL A 120 -5.62 6.91 7.43
N PRO A 121 -5.75 6.91 6.11
CA PRO A 121 -6.71 7.76 5.40
C PRO A 121 -8.13 7.29 5.69
N ARG A 122 -8.87 8.00 6.55
CA ARG A 122 -10.21 7.60 7.03
C ARG A 122 -11.22 7.36 5.91
N ARG A 123 -11.08 8.06 4.78
CA ARG A 123 -11.94 7.89 3.61
C ARG A 123 -11.67 6.61 2.83
N ALA A 124 -10.54 5.96 3.07
CA ALA A 124 -10.13 4.69 2.47
C ALA A 124 -10.23 3.50 3.46
N MET A 125 -10.92 3.68 4.60
CA MET A 125 -11.21 2.60 5.54
C MET A 125 -12.43 1.80 5.11
N GLY A 126 -12.42 0.49 5.32
CA GLY A 126 -13.51 -0.43 5.04
C GLY A 126 -13.93 -0.45 3.57
N ARG A 127 -12.99 -0.32 2.65
CA ARG A 127 -13.30 -0.25 1.22
C ARG A 127 -13.13 -1.59 0.54
N LEU A 128 -14.11 -1.92 -0.30
CA LEU A 128 -14.04 -3.05 -1.22
C LEU A 128 -13.74 -2.51 -2.60
N PHE A 129 -12.60 -2.92 -3.17
CA PHE A 129 -12.05 -2.46 -4.44
C PHE A 129 -11.72 -0.96 -4.49
N GLY A 130 -10.91 -0.57 -5.45
CA GLY A 130 -10.53 0.81 -5.67
C GLY A 130 -9.12 0.99 -6.22
N ARG A 131 -8.78 2.26 -6.46
CA ARG A 131 -7.43 2.69 -6.78
C ARG A 131 -6.88 3.46 -5.60
N TYR A 132 -5.71 3.06 -5.14
CA TYR A 132 -4.97 3.67 -4.04
C TYR A 132 -3.68 4.25 -4.61
N THR A 133 -3.48 5.55 -4.47
CA THR A 133 -2.34 6.26 -5.05
C THR A 133 -1.60 7.03 -3.97
N GLU A 134 -0.27 6.93 -3.98
CA GLU A 134 0.59 7.65 -3.06
C GLU A 134 1.84 8.15 -3.77
N THR A 135 2.22 9.43 -3.54
CA THR A 135 3.50 10.00 -4.02
C THR A 135 4.39 10.30 -2.82
N PHE A 136 5.54 9.63 -2.77
CA PHE A 136 6.41 9.61 -1.61
C PHE A 136 7.90 9.58 -1.98
N ARG A 137 8.75 9.85 -0.99
CA ARG A 137 10.20 9.53 -1.01
C ARG A 137 10.70 9.31 0.42
N VAL A 138 11.80 8.60 0.58
CA VAL A 138 12.56 8.60 1.82
C VAL A 138 13.68 9.62 1.71
N SER A 139 13.52 10.77 2.35
CA SER A 139 14.48 11.89 2.28
C SER A 139 15.68 11.69 3.22
N ARG A 140 15.58 10.78 4.18
CA ARG A 140 16.68 10.34 5.04
C ARG A 140 16.63 8.82 5.24
N ILE A 141 17.51 8.12 4.55
CA ILE A 141 17.66 6.67 4.65
C ILE A 141 18.60 6.32 5.81
N THR A 142 18.15 5.40 6.67
CA THR A 142 18.95 4.81 7.75
C THR A 142 18.51 3.36 7.90
N THR A 143 19.46 2.44 8.10
CA THR A 143 19.15 1.01 8.34
C THR A 143 18.30 0.84 9.61
N GLY A 144 17.50 -0.22 9.64
CA GLY A 144 16.64 -0.56 10.77
C GLY A 144 15.27 0.10 10.78
N TYR A 145 14.90 0.78 9.69
CA TYR A 145 13.55 1.34 9.45
C TYR A 145 12.97 0.80 8.15
N LYS A 146 11.66 0.58 8.12
CA LYS A 146 10.92 0.06 6.96
C LYS A 146 9.58 0.78 6.79
N SER A 147 8.99 0.60 5.64
CA SER A 147 7.56 0.82 5.38
C SER A 147 6.88 -0.50 5.06
N ALA A 148 5.61 -0.60 5.43
CA ALA A 148 4.62 -1.52 4.92
C ALA A 148 3.34 -0.71 4.75
N HIS A 149 3.16 -0.09 3.58
CA HIS A 149 1.92 0.60 3.27
C HIS A 149 0.95 -0.43 2.70
N LEU A 150 -0.11 -0.72 3.45
CA LEU A 150 -0.85 -1.95 3.23
C LEU A 150 -2.36 -1.75 3.15
N LEU A 151 -3.01 -2.69 2.47
CA LEU A 151 -4.43 -2.95 2.62
C LEU A 151 -4.56 -4.12 3.59
N TRP A 152 -5.22 -3.88 4.73
CA TRP A 152 -5.46 -4.82 5.82
C TRP A 152 -6.95 -5.09 5.97
N PRO A 153 -7.40 -6.32 6.23
CA PRO A 153 -8.82 -6.62 6.42
C PRO A 153 -9.46 -5.74 7.49
N ALA A 154 -10.56 -5.08 7.14
CA ALA A 154 -11.32 -4.23 8.06
C ALA A 154 -12.12 -5.04 9.10
N GLY A 155 -12.26 -6.34 8.89
CA GLY A 155 -12.93 -7.29 9.78
C GLY A 155 -11.96 -8.10 10.63
N SER A 156 -12.49 -9.17 11.25
CA SER A 156 -11.70 -10.09 12.09
C SER A 156 -10.90 -11.12 11.29
N ASP A 157 -11.25 -11.35 10.05
CA ASP A 157 -10.64 -12.38 9.21
C ASP A 157 -9.36 -11.85 8.57
N GLN A 158 -8.21 -12.35 8.99
CA GLN A 158 -6.89 -11.92 8.52
C GLN A 158 -6.37 -12.86 7.42
N ASN A 159 -7.19 -13.05 6.37
CA ASN A 159 -6.86 -13.98 5.28
C ASN A 159 -5.97 -13.36 4.21
N PHE A 160 -5.95 -12.04 4.12
CA PHE A 160 -5.20 -11.29 3.12
C PHE A 160 -4.40 -10.15 3.73
N GLU A 161 -3.29 -9.83 3.08
CA GLU A 161 -2.52 -8.60 3.29
C GLU A 161 -1.95 -8.20 1.93
N VAL A 162 -2.08 -6.93 1.56
CA VAL A 162 -1.57 -6.41 0.29
C VAL A 162 -0.70 -5.21 0.57
N ASP A 163 0.60 -5.32 0.35
CA ASP A 163 1.59 -4.33 0.75
C ASP A 163 2.19 -3.64 -0.46
N PHE A 164 2.07 -2.32 -0.55
CA PHE A 164 2.74 -1.51 -1.55
C PHE A 164 2.62 -0.01 -1.26
N PRO A 165 3.78 0.71 -1.14
CA PRO A 165 5.16 0.21 -1.19
C PRO A 165 5.57 -0.46 0.12
N GLU A 166 6.40 -1.51 0.04
CA GLU A 166 6.96 -2.16 1.21
C GLU A 166 8.45 -2.45 1.04
N ASN A 167 9.19 -2.43 2.09
CA ASN A 167 10.50 -3.01 2.38
C ASN A 167 11.28 -2.12 3.37
N GLU A 168 12.46 -2.58 3.77
CA GLU A 168 13.44 -1.75 4.48
C GLU A 168 13.97 -0.64 3.59
N TRP A 169 14.14 0.55 4.15
CA TRP A 169 14.51 1.74 3.39
C TRP A 169 15.95 1.71 2.82
N ASP A 170 16.79 0.80 3.31
CA ASP A 170 18.14 0.54 2.76
C ASP A 170 18.17 -0.56 1.67
N THR A 171 17.00 -0.93 1.14
CA THR A 171 16.80 -1.89 0.06
C THR A 171 15.97 -1.30 -1.08
N SER A 172 15.41 -2.12 -1.97
CA SER A 172 14.49 -1.69 -3.03
C SER A 172 13.03 -1.72 -2.59
N ILE A 173 12.19 -0.96 -3.32
CA ILE A 173 10.73 -0.93 -3.14
C ILE A 173 10.13 -2.22 -3.70
N ASN A 174 9.30 -2.90 -2.91
CA ASN A 174 8.57 -4.10 -3.31
C ASN A 174 7.06 -3.90 -3.18
N ALA A 175 6.30 -4.74 -3.90
CA ALA A 175 4.92 -5.03 -3.62
C ALA A 175 4.79 -6.50 -3.18
N PHE A 176 3.94 -6.78 -2.18
CA PHE A 176 3.65 -8.13 -1.73
C PHE A 176 2.15 -8.37 -1.68
N VAL A 177 1.77 -9.64 -1.83
CA VAL A 177 0.41 -10.13 -1.55
C VAL A 177 0.54 -11.38 -0.73
N HIS A 178 -0.03 -11.36 0.47
CA HIS A 178 -0.17 -12.51 1.33
C HIS A 178 -1.62 -13.00 1.25
N ALA A 179 -1.81 -14.30 1.05
CA ALA A 179 -3.12 -14.93 1.06
C ALA A 179 -3.01 -16.26 1.79
N ALA A 180 -3.71 -16.38 2.92
CA ALA A 180 -3.65 -17.57 3.78
C ALA A 180 -4.02 -18.85 3.03
N SER A 181 -5.00 -18.76 2.13
CA SER A 181 -5.46 -19.89 1.29
C SER A 181 -4.42 -20.36 0.27
N GLN A 182 -3.43 -19.55 -0.08
CA GLN A 182 -2.39 -19.87 -1.07
C GLN A 182 -1.10 -20.40 -0.42
N GLY A 183 -0.98 -20.27 0.92
CA GLY A 183 0.15 -20.81 1.69
C GLY A 183 1.49 -20.12 1.42
N GLY A 184 1.48 -18.81 1.08
CA GLY A 184 2.71 -18.07 0.79
C GLY A 184 2.47 -16.60 0.48
N GLN A 185 3.41 -16.01 -0.27
CA GLN A 185 3.30 -14.63 -0.74
C GLN A 185 3.71 -14.52 -2.21
N LEU A 186 3.10 -13.59 -2.94
CA LEU A 186 3.63 -13.05 -4.19
C LEU A 186 4.52 -11.85 -3.89
N SER A 187 5.57 -11.67 -4.70
CA SER A 187 6.49 -10.53 -4.59
C SER A 187 6.79 -9.96 -5.96
N PHE A 188 6.77 -8.64 -6.08
CA PHE A 188 7.06 -7.90 -7.31
C PHE A 188 8.05 -6.79 -7.01
N ASN A 189 9.09 -6.62 -7.87
CA ASN A 189 10.17 -5.67 -7.67
C ASN A 189 10.80 -5.29 -9.02
N ASP A 190 11.23 -4.04 -9.18
CA ASP A 190 12.00 -3.58 -10.35
C ASP A 190 13.34 -2.94 -9.97
N GLY A 191 13.73 -3.02 -8.70
CA GLY A 191 14.99 -2.49 -8.19
C GLY A 191 14.96 -1.00 -7.82
N ALA A 192 13.81 -0.32 -7.85
CA ALA A 192 13.70 1.09 -7.48
C ALA A 192 14.11 1.34 -6.03
N ALA A 193 14.86 2.40 -5.78
CA ALA A 193 15.35 2.79 -4.46
C ALA A 193 14.47 3.89 -3.85
N TRP A 194 14.34 3.91 -2.52
CA TRP A 194 13.46 4.82 -1.79
C TRP A 194 13.81 6.31 -1.85
N GLY A 195 15.05 6.66 -2.21
CA GLY A 195 15.58 8.03 -2.08
C GLY A 195 15.04 9.05 -3.09
N SER A 196 14.41 8.61 -4.17
CA SER A 196 13.77 9.45 -5.17
C SER A 196 12.27 9.61 -4.89
N TRP A 197 11.64 10.59 -5.52
CA TRP A 197 10.18 10.65 -5.56
C TRP A 197 9.64 9.53 -6.44
N HIS A 198 8.66 8.82 -5.92
CA HIS A 198 7.94 7.76 -6.61
C HIS A 198 6.45 7.93 -6.42
N THR A 199 5.67 7.44 -7.38
CA THR A 199 4.22 7.28 -7.25
C THR A 199 3.88 5.80 -7.31
N SER A 200 3.40 5.25 -6.19
CA SER A 200 2.80 3.92 -6.13
C SER A 200 1.32 3.99 -6.43
N GLU A 201 0.81 2.95 -7.09
CA GLU A 201 -0.62 2.79 -7.37
C GLU A 201 -1.00 1.31 -7.25
N ILE A 202 -2.07 1.03 -6.49
CA ILE A 202 -2.73 -0.28 -6.44
C ILE A 202 -4.08 -0.13 -7.14
N ASP A 203 -4.26 -0.82 -8.26
CA ASP A 203 -5.56 -1.01 -8.91
C ASP A 203 -6.16 -2.32 -8.43
N TRP A 204 -7.14 -2.26 -7.54
CA TRP A 204 -7.84 -3.42 -7.03
C TRP A 204 -9.26 -3.50 -7.60
N THR A 205 -9.49 -4.54 -8.36
CA THR A 205 -10.78 -4.85 -8.99
C THR A 205 -11.18 -6.30 -8.67
N PRO A 206 -12.44 -6.72 -8.90
CA PRO A 206 -12.82 -8.13 -8.74
C PRO A 206 -11.88 -9.06 -9.48
N GLY A 207 -11.16 -9.92 -8.73
CA GLY A 207 -10.24 -10.93 -9.26
C GLY A 207 -8.91 -10.41 -9.81
N SER A 208 -8.56 -9.13 -9.60
CA SER A 208 -7.28 -8.57 -10.05
C SER A 208 -6.74 -7.48 -9.12
N LEU A 209 -5.43 -7.58 -8.83
CA LEU A 209 -4.60 -6.51 -8.26
C LEU A 209 -3.51 -6.16 -9.27
N VAL A 210 -3.36 -4.88 -9.60
CA VAL A 210 -2.27 -4.40 -10.45
C VAL A 210 -1.47 -3.37 -9.68
N PHE A 211 -0.18 -3.62 -9.50
CA PHE A 211 0.77 -2.71 -8.86
C PHE A 211 1.51 -1.90 -9.91
N ARG A 212 1.55 -0.57 -9.71
CA ARG A 212 2.30 0.34 -10.59
C ARG A 212 3.24 1.20 -9.76
N LEU A 213 4.45 1.35 -10.26
CA LEU A 213 5.41 2.32 -9.75
C LEU A 213 5.77 3.27 -10.88
N ASP A 214 5.58 4.57 -10.66
CA ASP A 214 5.81 5.64 -11.66
C ASP A 214 5.10 5.37 -13.00
N GLY A 215 3.85 4.90 -12.92
CA GLY A 215 2.99 4.58 -14.06
C GLY A 215 3.31 3.26 -14.77
N ARG A 216 4.42 2.58 -14.44
CA ARG A 216 4.78 1.28 -15.01
C ARG A 216 4.21 0.15 -14.18
N VAL A 217 3.69 -0.90 -14.82
CA VAL A 217 3.24 -2.11 -14.13
C VAL A 217 4.44 -2.82 -13.53
N LEU A 218 4.45 -2.95 -12.20
CA LEU A 218 5.42 -3.70 -11.43
C LEU A 218 5.04 -5.19 -11.38
N GLY A 219 3.75 -5.46 -11.21
CA GLY A 219 3.22 -6.82 -11.16
C GLY A 219 1.70 -6.87 -11.13
N THR A 220 1.17 -8.09 -11.29
CA THR A 220 -0.27 -8.36 -11.22
C THR A 220 -0.52 -9.65 -10.45
N ALA A 221 -1.47 -9.60 -9.49
CA ALA A 221 -2.00 -10.79 -8.83
C ALA A 221 -3.43 -11.05 -9.31
N SER A 222 -3.84 -12.32 -9.33
CA SER A 222 -5.17 -12.76 -9.79
C SER A 222 -5.66 -14.01 -9.05
N GLY A 223 -6.94 -14.32 -9.20
CA GLY A 223 -7.56 -15.51 -8.60
C GLY A 223 -7.52 -15.46 -7.07
N GLY A 224 -7.15 -16.55 -6.42
CA GLY A 224 -7.11 -16.68 -4.96
C GLY A 224 -6.10 -15.80 -4.23
N TRP A 225 -5.33 -14.99 -4.94
CA TRP A 225 -4.44 -13.98 -4.39
C TRP A 225 -5.11 -12.61 -4.21
N VAL A 226 -6.35 -12.44 -4.68
CA VAL A 226 -7.03 -11.15 -4.67
C VAL A 226 -8.05 -11.11 -3.54
N PRO A 227 -7.97 -10.14 -2.60
CA PRO A 227 -8.99 -9.97 -1.56
C PRO A 227 -10.38 -9.74 -2.16
N ASP A 228 -11.40 -10.28 -1.51
CA ASP A 228 -12.81 -10.07 -1.82
C ASP A 228 -13.61 -9.56 -0.61
N GLU A 229 -12.90 -9.04 0.39
CA GLU A 229 -13.41 -8.47 1.64
C GLU A 229 -13.01 -7.00 1.79
N PRO A 230 -13.76 -6.18 2.56
CA PRO A 230 -13.38 -4.79 2.82
C PRO A 230 -12.02 -4.67 3.51
N MET A 231 -11.19 -3.72 3.02
CA MET A 231 -9.85 -3.48 3.54
C MET A 231 -9.69 -2.03 4.02
N ASP A 232 -8.80 -1.83 4.98
CA ASP A 232 -8.32 -0.53 5.44
C ASP A 232 -6.98 -0.21 4.78
N TRP A 233 -6.80 1.01 4.26
CA TRP A 233 -5.52 1.46 3.77
C TRP A 233 -4.69 2.07 4.90
N ILE A 234 -3.54 1.49 5.19
CA ILE A 234 -2.66 1.88 6.30
C ILE A 234 -1.29 2.24 5.75
N ILE A 235 -0.86 3.47 5.99
CA ILE A 235 0.48 3.98 5.64
C ILE A 235 1.37 3.74 6.87
N GLN A 236 1.89 2.52 7.00
CA GLN A 236 2.63 2.06 8.16
C GLN A 236 4.14 2.19 7.96
N ASN A 237 4.81 2.79 8.94
CA ASN A 237 6.25 2.95 8.98
C ASN A 237 6.75 2.50 10.34
N GLU A 238 7.72 1.58 10.38
CA GLU A 238 8.06 0.84 11.59
C GLU A 238 9.52 0.37 11.63
N SER A 239 9.87 -0.34 12.70
CA SER A 239 11.17 -0.99 12.84
C SER A 239 11.34 -2.09 11.79
N ALA A 240 12.55 -2.25 11.27
CA ALA A 240 12.85 -3.28 10.28
C ALA A 240 12.65 -4.70 10.83
N LEU A 241 12.25 -5.62 9.92
CA LEU A 241 11.99 -7.04 10.23
C LEU A 241 13.07 -7.99 9.68
N ASN A 242 14.11 -7.46 9.03
CA ASN A 242 15.20 -8.26 8.43
C ASN A 242 16.35 -8.59 9.42
N GLY A 243 16.17 -8.35 10.71
CA GLY A 243 17.19 -8.56 11.75
C GLY A 243 18.17 -7.40 11.91
N LYS A 244 18.14 -6.38 11.04
CA LYS A 244 18.95 -5.16 11.21
C LYS A 244 18.23 -4.19 12.13
N SER A 245 18.85 -3.84 13.24
CA SER A 245 18.28 -2.88 14.19
C SER A 245 18.68 -1.45 13.84
N ALA A 246 17.76 -0.51 14.04
CA ALA A 246 18.09 0.91 13.97
C ALA A 246 19.20 1.25 14.98
N PRO A 247 20.27 1.97 14.59
CA PRO A 247 21.31 2.38 15.52
C PRO A 247 20.74 3.27 16.65
N PRO A 248 21.28 3.21 17.87
CA PRO A 248 20.93 4.18 18.92
C PRO A 248 21.13 5.61 18.43
N PHE A 249 20.20 6.49 18.79
CA PHE A 249 20.18 7.92 18.42
C PHE A 249 20.14 8.19 16.92
N SER A 250 19.64 7.22 16.13
CA SER A 250 19.40 7.36 14.71
C SER A 250 18.00 7.90 14.41
N SER A 251 17.84 8.41 13.19
CA SER A 251 16.53 8.78 12.63
C SER A 251 16.50 8.55 11.14
N ALA A 252 15.29 8.32 10.63
CA ALA A 252 14.99 8.20 9.21
C ALA A 252 13.72 9.00 8.90
N GLN A 253 13.51 9.45 7.66
CA GLN A 253 12.38 10.29 7.30
C GLN A 253 11.82 9.94 5.93
N MET A 254 10.51 9.81 5.88
CA MET A 254 9.72 9.77 4.64
C MET A 254 8.91 11.06 4.51
N ASP A 255 8.80 11.55 3.28
CA ASP A 255 7.93 12.66 2.88
C ASP A 255 6.90 12.14 1.88
N ILE A 256 5.63 12.46 2.09
CA ILE A 256 4.51 12.10 1.22
C ILE A 256 3.85 13.39 0.73
N SER A 257 3.83 13.61 -0.59
CA SER A 257 3.28 14.84 -1.19
C SER A 257 1.84 14.69 -1.68
N HIS A 258 1.38 13.46 -1.87
CA HIS A 258 0.03 13.16 -2.37
C HIS A 258 -0.45 11.80 -1.89
N ILE A 259 -1.70 11.71 -1.50
CA ILE A 259 -2.45 10.45 -1.35
C ILE A 259 -3.85 10.61 -1.94
N ALA A 260 -4.32 9.59 -2.64
CA ALA A 260 -5.67 9.55 -3.20
C ALA A 260 -6.27 8.15 -3.14
N TYR A 261 -7.60 8.10 -2.97
CA TYR A 261 -8.40 6.91 -3.11
C TYR A 261 -9.57 7.17 -4.07
N ALA A 262 -9.76 6.28 -5.03
CA ALA A 262 -10.92 6.28 -5.91
C ALA A 262 -11.60 4.90 -5.87
N ALA A 263 -12.92 4.90 -5.70
CA ALA A 263 -13.72 3.69 -5.70
C ALA A 263 -13.90 3.13 -7.12
N LEU A 264 -14.11 1.83 -7.24
CA LEU A 264 -14.52 1.20 -8.49
C LEU A 264 -15.95 1.64 -8.83
N GLY A 265 -16.16 2.16 -10.08
CA GLY A 265 -17.44 2.63 -10.60
C GLY A 265 -18.24 1.57 -11.36
#